data_7e71bfa36e85cf388782beddea6c496e
#
_entry.id   7e71bfa36e85cf388782beddea6c496e
#
_cell.length_a   1.000
_cell.length_b   1.000
_cell.length_c   1.000
_cell.angle_alpha   90.00
_cell.angle_beta   90.00
_cell.angle_gamma   90.00
#
_symmetry.space_group_name_H-M   'P 1'
#
loop_
_entity.id
_entity.type
_entity.pdbx_description
1 polymer ?
#
loop_
_entity_poly.entity_id
_entity_poly.type
_entity_poly.pdbx_seq_one_letter_code
_entity_poly.pdbx_strand_id
1 'polypeptide(L)'
;AAGQHMSVRLLPPPVGDPKAILVIWGEDGVPLVTDHSSTTAWEGDLTVSQDYFINVRANPSTSVEYTLEVVIPPPEDEAVQRIRFAAGATSAQVTGSLAPSGGHSYVLWAAAGQHMRVRLLPPPAGDPEAILVIWGEDGVPLVTDHALTTEWEGDLIVSQDYFIDVRANPSTSVEYTLEVVIPPPSG
;
A
#
# COMPACT_ATOMS: atom_id res chain seq x y z
N ALA A 1 -0.39 -11.11 -0.69
CA ALA A 1 -0.25 -11.01 -2.15
C ALA A 1 1.22 -11.09 -2.54
N ALA A 2 1.52 -11.36 -3.82
CA ALA A 2 2.89 -11.31 -4.33
C ALA A 2 3.49 -9.91 -4.14
N GLY A 3 4.79 -9.85 -3.80
CA GLY A 3 5.49 -8.59 -3.50
C GLY A 3 5.33 -8.09 -2.05
N GLN A 4 4.44 -8.68 -1.25
CA GLN A 4 4.34 -8.32 0.16
C GLN A 4 5.48 -8.94 0.96
N HIS A 5 6.02 -8.17 1.91
CA HIS A 5 6.93 -8.68 2.92
C HIS A 5 6.15 -9.37 4.04
N MET A 6 6.60 -10.53 4.51
CA MET A 6 6.01 -11.23 5.65
C MET A 6 7.09 -11.54 6.68
N SER A 7 6.82 -11.24 7.94
CA SER A 7 7.62 -11.65 9.09
C SER A 7 6.79 -12.56 10.00
N VAL A 8 7.37 -13.69 10.36
CA VAL A 8 6.75 -14.69 11.25
C VAL A 8 7.73 -15.02 12.37
N ARG A 9 7.30 -14.96 13.63
CA ARG A 9 8.18 -15.28 14.75
C ARG A 9 7.42 -15.86 15.97
N LEU A 10 8.13 -16.69 16.71
CA LEU A 10 7.68 -17.18 18.02
C LEU A 10 8.19 -16.25 19.12
N LEU A 11 7.29 -15.87 20.03
CA LEU A 11 7.57 -14.98 21.16
C LEU A 11 7.28 -15.70 22.49
N PRO A 12 8.09 -15.46 23.55
CA PRO A 12 9.39 -14.80 23.50
C PRO A 12 10.40 -15.64 22.73
N PRO A 13 11.45 -15.03 22.16
CA PRO A 13 12.47 -15.79 21.48
C PRO A 13 13.08 -16.81 22.47
N PRO A 14 13.23 -18.08 22.05
CA PRO A 14 13.74 -19.12 22.94
C PRO A 14 15.18 -18.84 23.35
N VAL A 15 15.47 -19.05 24.64
CA VAL A 15 16.84 -19.03 25.17
C VAL A 15 17.36 -20.47 25.14
N GLY A 16 18.38 -20.74 24.32
CA GLY A 16 18.92 -22.09 24.11
C GLY A 16 18.30 -22.79 22.91
N ASP A 17 18.32 -24.12 22.87
CA ASP A 17 17.69 -24.89 21.81
C ASP A 17 16.19 -24.64 21.77
N PRO A 18 15.62 -24.31 20.60
CA PRO A 18 14.21 -24.00 20.49
C PRO A 18 13.36 -25.23 20.82
N LYS A 19 12.43 -25.05 21.77
CA LYS A 19 11.47 -26.10 22.13
C LYS A 19 10.33 -26.21 21.10
N ALA A 20 10.16 -25.20 20.27
CA ALA A 20 9.25 -25.19 19.13
C ALA A 20 9.93 -24.52 17.93
N ILE A 21 9.59 -24.96 16.74
CA ILE A 21 10.12 -24.48 15.46
C ILE A 21 8.99 -24.08 14.53
N LEU A 22 9.31 -23.24 13.55
CA LEU A 22 8.42 -22.86 12.45
C LEU A 22 8.66 -23.77 11.25
N VAL A 23 7.56 -24.14 10.59
CA VAL A 23 7.54 -24.72 9.24
C VAL A 23 6.54 -23.91 8.42
N ILE A 24 6.95 -23.39 7.26
CA ILE A 24 6.12 -22.50 6.44
C ILE A 24 6.18 -22.98 5.00
N TRP A 25 5.02 -23.08 4.33
CA TRP A 25 4.92 -23.43 2.91
C TRP A 25 3.73 -22.75 2.25
N GLY A 26 3.81 -22.59 0.94
CA GLY A 26 2.70 -22.08 0.13
C GLY A 26 1.69 -23.15 -0.25
N GLU A 27 0.51 -22.77 -0.73
CA GLU A 27 -0.50 -23.67 -1.29
C GLU A 27 0.05 -24.49 -2.49
N ASP A 28 1.03 -23.93 -3.20
CA ASP A 28 1.79 -24.60 -4.26
C ASP A 28 2.71 -25.73 -3.76
N GLY A 29 2.78 -25.94 -2.45
CA GLY A 29 3.65 -26.91 -1.80
C GLY A 29 5.12 -26.50 -1.70
N VAL A 30 5.48 -25.30 -2.13
CA VAL A 30 6.86 -24.80 -2.03
C VAL A 30 7.15 -24.35 -0.60
N PRO A 31 8.17 -24.94 0.08
CA PRO A 31 8.50 -24.53 1.44
C PRO A 31 9.29 -23.22 1.45
N LEU A 32 8.88 -22.30 2.33
CA LEU A 32 9.67 -21.14 2.74
C LEU A 32 10.58 -21.48 3.93
N VAL A 33 10.08 -22.34 4.83
CA VAL A 33 10.83 -22.86 5.99
C VAL A 33 10.54 -24.35 6.14
N THR A 34 11.58 -25.15 6.17
CA THR A 34 11.46 -26.61 6.37
C THR A 34 11.61 -27.00 7.85
N ASP A 35 11.18 -28.17 8.21
CA ASP A 35 11.32 -28.74 9.56
C ASP A 35 12.77 -28.99 9.98
N HIS A 36 13.70 -29.04 9.01
CA HIS A 36 15.14 -29.16 9.28
C HIS A 36 15.82 -27.83 9.61
N SER A 37 15.13 -26.71 9.40
CA SER A 37 15.72 -25.36 9.60
C SER A 37 15.86 -24.99 11.07
N SER A 38 15.19 -25.70 12.00
CA SER A 38 15.18 -25.41 13.45
C SER A 38 15.02 -23.94 13.81
N THR A 39 14.28 -23.19 12.98
CA THR A 39 14.12 -21.75 13.15
C THR A 39 12.86 -21.39 13.92
N THR A 40 12.92 -20.29 14.65
CA THR A 40 11.81 -19.70 15.40
C THR A 40 11.33 -18.38 14.81
N ALA A 41 11.99 -17.92 13.77
CA ALA A 41 11.65 -16.71 13.03
C ALA A 41 11.97 -16.88 11.54
N TRP A 42 11.17 -16.23 10.71
CA TRP A 42 11.38 -16.10 9.27
C TRP A 42 10.89 -14.75 8.80
N GLU A 43 11.62 -14.16 7.87
CA GLU A 43 11.15 -12.95 7.18
C GLU A 43 11.61 -13.01 5.71
N GLY A 44 10.79 -12.47 4.83
CA GLY A 44 11.07 -12.43 3.40
C GLY A 44 9.90 -11.97 2.56
N ASP A 45 10.15 -11.80 1.27
CA ASP A 45 9.13 -11.37 0.32
C ASP A 45 8.35 -12.57 -0.21
N LEU A 46 7.03 -12.41 -0.26
CA LEU A 46 6.13 -13.40 -0.84
C LEU A 46 6.13 -13.25 -2.36
N THR A 47 6.60 -14.25 -3.07
CA THR A 47 6.75 -14.21 -4.54
C THR A 47 5.49 -14.60 -5.29
N VAL A 48 4.54 -15.24 -4.60
CA VAL A 48 3.29 -15.75 -5.18
C VAL A 48 2.10 -15.30 -4.34
N SER A 49 1.00 -14.88 -5.00
CA SER A 49 -0.28 -14.60 -4.32
C SER A 49 -1.03 -15.92 -4.11
N GLN A 50 -0.97 -16.44 -2.90
CA GLN A 50 -1.57 -17.71 -2.50
C GLN A 50 -1.77 -17.77 -0.99
N ASP A 51 -2.39 -18.84 -0.50
CA ASP A 51 -2.42 -19.13 0.93
C ASP A 51 -1.06 -19.68 1.39
N TYR A 52 -0.63 -19.20 2.57
CA TYR A 52 0.58 -19.67 3.23
C TYR A 52 0.22 -20.35 4.54
N PHE A 53 0.70 -21.56 4.71
CA PHE A 53 0.48 -22.39 5.89
C PHE A 53 1.65 -22.23 6.86
N ILE A 54 1.35 -21.86 8.10
CA ILE A 54 2.35 -21.72 9.16
C ILE A 54 2.05 -22.80 10.21
N ASN A 55 3.01 -23.69 10.41
CA ASN A 55 2.92 -24.76 11.39
C ASN A 55 3.97 -24.56 12.48
N VAL A 56 3.54 -24.56 13.74
CA VAL A 56 4.43 -24.54 14.90
C VAL A 56 4.56 -25.96 15.43
N ARG A 57 5.76 -26.50 15.40
CA ARG A 57 6.06 -27.87 15.87
C ARG A 57 6.87 -27.82 17.14
N ALA A 58 6.35 -28.45 18.20
CA ALA A 58 7.09 -28.66 19.44
C ALA A 58 8.01 -29.87 19.32
N ASN A 59 9.10 -29.87 20.10
CA ASN A 59 9.90 -31.07 20.30
C ASN A 59 9.02 -32.15 20.95
N PRO A 60 9.06 -33.42 20.46
CA PRO A 60 8.16 -34.50 20.91
C PRO A 60 8.14 -34.76 22.41
N SER A 61 9.18 -34.36 23.13
CA SER A 61 9.32 -34.62 24.58
C SER A 61 8.91 -33.45 25.46
N THR A 62 8.39 -32.35 24.91
CA THR A 62 8.13 -31.11 25.70
C THR A 62 6.80 -30.49 25.35
N SER A 63 6.09 -29.99 26.37
CA SER A 63 5.03 -29.01 26.17
C SER A 63 5.63 -27.61 26.18
N VAL A 64 5.18 -26.77 25.26
CA VAL A 64 5.65 -25.40 25.13
C VAL A 64 4.48 -24.46 24.90
N GLU A 65 4.47 -23.37 25.65
CA GLU A 65 3.60 -22.23 25.39
C GLU A 65 4.34 -21.25 24.48
N TYR A 66 3.65 -20.73 23.50
CA TYR A 66 4.20 -19.75 22.54
C TYR A 66 3.15 -18.72 22.16
N THR A 67 3.63 -17.59 21.72
CA THR A 67 2.85 -16.62 20.96
C THR A 67 3.41 -16.58 19.54
N LEU A 68 2.56 -16.82 18.55
CA LEU A 68 2.92 -16.65 17.15
C LEU A 68 2.59 -15.22 16.74
N GLU A 69 3.60 -14.48 16.31
CA GLU A 69 3.43 -13.17 15.70
C GLU A 69 3.63 -13.30 14.19
N VAL A 70 2.65 -12.81 13.43
CA VAL A 70 2.70 -12.71 11.97
C VAL A 70 2.46 -11.26 11.60
N VAL A 71 3.39 -10.65 10.89
CA VAL A 71 3.29 -9.27 10.41
C VAL A 71 3.41 -9.29 8.89
N ILE A 72 2.37 -8.84 8.22
CA ILE A 72 2.36 -8.57 6.79
C ILE A 72 1.98 -7.10 6.67
N PRO A 73 2.96 -6.19 6.58
CA PRO A 73 2.64 -4.79 6.34
C PRO A 73 1.87 -4.67 5.03
N PRO A 74 0.95 -3.72 4.92
CA PRO A 74 0.36 -3.41 3.62
C PRO A 74 1.51 -3.13 2.64
N PRO A 75 1.35 -3.48 1.35
CA PRO A 75 2.31 -3.10 0.33
C PRO A 75 2.62 -1.61 0.46
N GLU A 76 3.87 -1.20 0.30
CA GLU A 76 4.23 0.23 0.35
C GLU A 76 3.42 1.03 -0.68
N ASP A 77 3.05 0.39 -1.78
CA ASP A 77 2.17 0.93 -2.83
C ASP A 77 0.69 1.08 -2.38
N GLU A 78 0.26 0.41 -1.31
CA GLU A 78 -1.11 0.53 -0.75
C GLU A 78 -1.18 1.38 0.53
N ALA A 79 -0.05 1.81 1.08
CA ALA A 79 -0.03 2.71 2.22
C ALA A 79 -0.56 4.10 1.82
N VAL A 80 -1.72 4.50 2.37
CA VAL A 80 -2.29 5.82 2.09
C VAL A 80 -1.39 6.91 2.66
N GLN A 81 -0.76 7.68 1.79
CA GLN A 81 0.11 8.79 2.17
C GLN A 81 -0.68 10.10 2.32
N ARG A 82 -0.59 10.75 3.47
CA ARG A 82 -1.24 12.05 3.66
C ARG A 82 -0.45 13.19 3.02
N ILE A 83 -1.08 13.85 2.04
CA ILE A 83 -0.55 15.09 1.45
C ILE A 83 -0.74 16.23 2.44
N ARG A 84 0.34 16.95 2.72
CA ARG A 84 0.35 18.12 3.59
C ARG A 84 0.85 19.33 2.83
N PHE A 85 0.09 20.42 2.92
CA PHE A 85 0.51 21.71 2.38
C PHE A 85 1.48 22.38 3.38
N ALA A 86 2.55 22.98 2.87
CA ALA A 86 3.39 23.83 3.71
C ALA A 86 2.58 25.04 4.23
N ALA A 87 3.00 25.61 5.33
CA ALA A 87 2.29 26.76 5.93
C ALA A 87 2.18 27.90 4.91
N GLY A 88 0.95 28.32 4.60
CA GLY A 88 0.64 29.37 3.62
C GLY A 88 0.73 28.93 2.14
N ALA A 89 1.07 27.68 1.85
CA ALA A 89 1.06 27.16 0.49
C ALA A 89 -0.36 26.77 0.04
N THR A 90 -0.62 26.99 -1.23
CA THR A 90 -1.86 26.63 -1.91
C THR A 90 -1.70 25.41 -2.83
N SER A 91 -0.49 24.86 -2.89
CA SER A 91 -0.18 23.67 -3.68
C SER A 91 0.76 22.74 -2.91
N ALA A 92 0.68 21.45 -3.24
CA ALA A 92 1.60 20.41 -2.80
C ALA A 92 1.95 19.50 -3.97
N GLN A 93 3.16 18.98 -3.99
CA GLN A 93 3.60 18.00 -5.00
C GLN A 93 4.19 16.77 -4.29
N VAL A 94 3.89 15.60 -4.85
CA VAL A 94 4.45 14.31 -4.41
C VAL A 94 4.95 13.58 -5.65
N THR A 95 6.16 13.03 -5.58
CA THR A 95 6.74 12.21 -6.64
C THR A 95 6.64 10.73 -6.28
N GLY A 96 6.43 9.89 -7.27
CA GLY A 96 6.38 8.45 -7.10
C GLY A 96 6.81 7.70 -8.35
N SER A 97 7.08 6.40 -8.17
CA SER A 97 7.37 5.46 -9.25
C SER A 97 6.49 4.23 -9.06
N LEU A 98 5.74 3.84 -10.07
CA LEU A 98 4.85 2.69 -10.04
C LEU A 98 5.40 1.56 -10.92
N ALA A 99 5.30 0.33 -10.42
CA ALA A 99 5.44 -0.86 -11.23
C ALA A 99 4.21 -1.06 -12.15
N PRO A 100 4.29 -1.91 -13.17
CA PRO A 100 3.12 -2.27 -13.97
C PRO A 100 1.95 -2.75 -13.11
N SER A 101 0.76 -2.23 -13.35
CA SER A 101 -0.46 -2.45 -12.52
C SER A 101 -0.36 -1.96 -11.07
N GLY A 102 0.70 -1.27 -10.69
CA GLY A 102 0.87 -0.70 -9.34
C GLY A 102 0.00 0.55 -9.13
N GLY A 103 -0.16 0.93 -7.87
CA GLY A 103 -0.91 2.11 -7.47
C GLY A 103 -0.39 2.72 -6.18
N HIS A 104 -0.45 4.04 -6.08
CA HIS A 104 -0.23 4.76 -4.84
C HIS A 104 -1.49 5.49 -4.43
N SER A 105 -1.82 5.41 -3.13
CA SER A 105 -2.99 6.07 -2.56
C SER A 105 -2.56 7.26 -1.70
N TYR A 106 -3.18 8.39 -1.95
CA TYR A 106 -2.97 9.62 -1.21
C TYR A 106 -4.26 10.07 -0.54
N VAL A 107 -4.15 10.83 0.56
CA VAL A 107 -5.28 11.45 1.23
C VAL A 107 -4.95 12.88 1.62
N LEU A 108 -5.91 13.78 1.48
CA LEU A 108 -5.82 15.14 1.97
C LEU A 108 -7.19 15.59 2.50
N TRP A 109 -7.17 16.51 3.45
CA TRP A 109 -8.38 17.15 3.93
C TRP A 109 -8.64 18.47 3.17
N ALA A 110 -9.89 18.68 2.78
CA ALA A 110 -10.32 19.93 2.18
C ALA A 110 -11.74 20.31 2.63
N ALA A 111 -12.02 21.62 2.63
CA ALA A 111 -13.33 22.15 3.06
C ALA A 111 -14.30 22.33 1.90
N ALA A 112 -15.58 22.25 2.22
CA ALA A 112 -16.64 22.63 1.28
C ALA A 112 -16.47 24.10 0.82
N GLY A 113 -16.73 24.34 -0.46
CA GLY A 113 -16.55 25.64 -1.09
C GLY A 113 -15.14 25.94 -1.57
N GLN A 114 -14.16 25.07 -1.30
CA GLN A 114 -12.84 25.20 -1.92
C GLN A 114 -12.85 24.63 -3.34
N HIS A 115 -12.06 25.27 -4.20
CA HIS A 115 -11.74 24.74 -5.52
C HIS A 115 -10.51 23.86 -5.42
N MET A 116 -10.54 22.65 -5.98
CA MET A 116 -9.38 21.74 -5.98
C MET A 116 -9.03 21.36 -7.42
N ARG A 117 -7.74 21.38 -7.71
CA ARG A 117 -7.17 20.86 -8.95
C ARG A 117 -6.14 19.79 -8.62
N VAL A 118 -6.23 18.67 -9.28
CA VAL A 118 -5.31 17.52 -9.18
C VAL A 118 -4.79 17.17 -10.55
N ARG A 119 -3.48 16.97 -10.71
CA ARG A 119 -2.90 16.58 -12.01
C ARG A 119 -1.61 15.79 -11.88
N LEU A 120 -1.35 14.94 -12.86
CA LEU A 120 -0.07 14.26 -13.04
C LEU A 120 0.82 15.11 -13.96
N LEU A 121 2.10 15.23 -13.60
CA LEU A 121 3.11 16.01 -14.31
C LEU A 121 4.31 15.12 -14.70
N PRO A 122 4.92 15.32 -15.88
CA PRO A 122 4.38 16.13 -16.98
C PRO A 122 3.13 15.47 -17.55
N PRO A 123 2.21 16.24 -18.17
CA PRO A 123 1.07 15.62 -18.82
C PRO A 123 1.60 14.70 -19.92
N PRO A 124 1.07 13.47 -20.01
CA PRO A 124 1.57 12.49 -20.97
C PRO A 124 1.36 12.95 -22.42
N ALA A 125 2.35 12.70 -23.27
CA ALA A 125 2.23 12.85 -24.71
C ALA A 125 1.74 11.50 -25.27
N GLY A 126 0.43 11.34 -25.44
CA GLY A 126 -0.19 10.10 -25.90
C GLY A 126 -1.14 9.50 -24.86
N ASP A 127 -1.35 8.18 -24.91
CA ASP A 127 -2.14 7.48 -23.92
C ASP A 127 -1.46 7.55 -22.55
N PRO A 128 -2.20 7.88 -21.49
CA PRO A 128 -1.60 8.04 -20.16
C PRO A 128 -1.05 6.71 -19.63
N GLU A 129 0.21 6.74 -19.20
CA GLU A 129 0.84 5.59 -18.52
C GLU A 129 0.37 5.41 -17.09
N ALA A 130 -0.19 6.48 -16.50
CA ALA A 130 -0.89 6.46 -15.21
C ALA A 130 -2.14 7.33 -15.26
N ILE A 131 -3.14 6.95 -14.45
CA ILE A 131 -4.43 7.63 -14.36
C ILE A 131 -4.73 8.03 -12.91
N LEU A 132 -5.66 8.98 -12.75
CA LEU A 132 -6.21 9.41 -11.47
C LEU A 132 -7.55 8.75 -11.20
N VAL A 133 -7.76 8.34 -9.93
CA VAL A 133 -9.08 8.01 -9.37
C VAL A 133 -9.25 8.84 -8.11
N ILE A 134 -10.36 9.56 -7.95
CA ILE A 134 -10.56 10.49 -6.83
C ILE A 134 -11.95 10.28 -6.24
N TRP A 135 -12.03 10.18 -4.90
CA TRP A 135 -13.31 10.08 -4.17
C TRP A 135 -13.23 10.75 -2.80
N GLY A 136 -14.37 11.07 -2.23
CA GLY A 136 -14.49 11.56 -0.86
C GLY A 136 -14.57 10.43 0.17
N GLU A 137 -14.34 10.73 1.44
CA GLU A 137 -14.55 9.81 2.57
C GLU A 137 -16.01 9.29 2.64
N ASP A 138 -16.97 10.06 2.09
CA ASP A 138 -18.36 9.67 1.92
C ASP A 138 -18.59 8.60 0.84
N GLY A 139 -17.54 8.17 0.16
CA GLY A 139 -17.56 7.18 -0.93
C GLY A 139 -18.04 7.74 -2.27
N VAL A 140 -18.29 9.04 -2.38
CA VAL A 140 -18.73 9.66 -3.64
C VAL A 140 -17.53 9.89 -4.56
N PRO A 141 -17.52 9.30 -5.78
CA PRO A 141 -16.42 9.50 -6.71
C PRO A 141 -16.48 10.87 -7.38
N LEU A 142 -15.35 11.56 -7.44
CA LEU A 142 -15.12 12.73 -8.29
C LEU A 142 -14.53 12.32 -9.63
N VAL A 143 -13.67 11.30 -9.63
CA VAL A 143 -13.07 10.68 -10.82
C VAL A 143 -13.09 9.18 -10.64
N THR A 144 -13.63 8.45 -11.62
CA THR A 144 -13.62 6.99 -11.65
C THR A 144 -12.46 6.46 -12.49
N ASP A 145 -12.08 5.20 -12.30
CA ASP A 145 -11.06 4.51 -13.10
C ASP A 145 -11.39 4.43 -14.60
N HIS A 146 -12.66 4.53 -14.96
CA HIS A 146 -13.11 4.53 -16.36
C HIS A 146 -12.90 5.88 -17.06
N ALA A 147 -12.60 6.95 -16.31
CA ALA A 147 -12.37 8.26 -16.88
C ALA A 147 -11.03 8.37 -17.62
N LEU A 148 -10.07 7.48 -17.33
CA LEU A 148 -8.72 7.43 -17.89
C LEU A 148 -8.05 8.82 -17.94
N THR A 149 -8.27 9.64 -16.92
CA THR A 149 -7.79 11.02 -16.88
C THR A 149 -6.51 11.18 -16.07
N THR A 150 -5.71 12.16 -16.44
CA THR A 150 -4.50 12.56 -15.70
C THR A 150 -4.68 13.88 -14.97
N GLU A 151 -5.84 14.53 -15.10
CA GLU A 151 -6.17 15.76 -14.39
C GLU A 151 -7.65 15.82 -14.05
N TRP A 152 -7.94 16.54 -12.98
CA TRP A 152 -9.29 16.88 -12.53
C TRP A 152 -9.27 18.24 -11.85
N GLU A 153 -10.33 19.02 -12.06
CA GLU A 153 -10.56 20.24 -11.29
C GLU A 153 -12.06 20.44 -11.05
N GLY A 154 -12.41 21.00 -9.88
CA GLY A 154 -13.79 21.26 -9.52
C GLY A 154 -13.94 21.83 -8.11
N ASP A 155 -15.18 22.25 -7.81
CA ASP A 155 -15.55 22.76 -6.50
C ASP A 155 -15.94 21.61 -5.56
N LEU A 156 -15.40 21.63 -4.33
CA LEU A 156 -15.68 20.65 -3.31
C LEU A 156 -16.96 21.04 -2.55
N ILE A 157 -17.93 20.11 -2.49
CA ILE A 157 -19.22 20.37 -1.87
C ILE A 157 -19.31 19.87 -0.42
N VAL A 158 -18.35 19.04 0.02
CA VAL A 158 -18.28 18.46 1.36
C VAL A 158 -16.92 18.72 1.99
N SER A 159 -16.91 19.07 3.29
CA SER A 159 -15.67 19.17 4.08
C SER A 159 -15.31 17.79 4.61
N GLN A 160 -14.27 17.14 4.05
CA GLN A 160 -13.90 15.76 4.37
C GLN A 160 -12.47 15.45 3.91
N ASP A 161 -12.00 14.25 4.21
CA ASP A 161 -10.83 13.68 3.56
C ASP A 161 -11.18 13.26 2.13
N TYR A 162 -10.30 13.60 1.18
CA TYR A 162 -10.37 13.19 -0.22
C TYR A 162 -9.22 12.25 -0.51
N PHE A 163 -9.53 11.12 -1.12
CA PHE A 163 -8.58 10.10 -1.52
C PHE A 163 -8.25 10.25 -3.00
N ILE A 164 -6.98 10.13 -3.34
CA ILE A 164 -6.45 10.23 -4.69
C ILE A 164 -5.59 9.00 -4.95
N ASP A 165 -6.02 8.12 -5.85
CA ASP A 165 -5.19 7.03 -6.34
C ASP A 165 -4.52 7.43 -7.65
N VAL A 166 -3.23 7.13 -7.75
CA VAL A 166 -2.48 7.13 -9.00
C VAL A 166 -2.25 5.68 -9.38
N ARG A 167 -2.77 5.26 -10.53
CA ARG A 167 -2.70 3.86 -10.99
C ARG A 167 -1.95 3.76 -12.31
N ALA A 168 -0.95 2.86 -12.37
CA ALA A 168 -0.18 2.61 -13.58
C ALA A 168 -0.97 1.74 -14.58
N ASN A 169 -0.67 1.96 -15.86
CA ASN A 169 -1.09 1.04 -16.92
C ASN A 169 -0.46 -0.35 -16.69
N PRO A 170 -1.19 -1.45 -16.95
CA PRO A 170 -0.71 -2.82 -16.75
C PRO A 170 0.62 -3.18 -17.44
N SER A 171 1.03 -2.43 -18.45
CA SER A 171 2.16 -2.81 -19.30
C SER A 171 3.46 -2.06 -19.02
N THR A 172 3.44 -0.97 -18.23
CA THR A 172 4.58 -0.07 -18.09
C THR A 172 4.83 0.34 -16.64
N SER A 173 6.10 0.51 -16.28
CA SER A 173 6.47 1.25 -15.07
C SER A 173 6.45 2.74 -15.38
N VAL A 174 6.01 3.56 -14.46
CA VAL A 174 5.88 5.01 -14.66
C VAL A 174 6.41 5.80 -13.47
N GLU A 175 7.19 6.84 -13.75
CA GLU A 175 7.51 7.89 -12.79
C GLU A 175 6.53 9.04 -12.97
N TYR A 176 6.03 9.60 -11.89
CA TYR A 176 5.08 10.70 -11.92
C TYR A 176 5.34 11.74 -10.83
N THR A 177 4.82 12.92 -11.03
CA THR A 177 4.64 13.94 -10.01
C THR A 177 3.15 14.24 -9.91
N LEU A 178 2.55 13.96 -8.76
CA LEU A 178 1.19 14.36 -8.44
C LEU A 178 1.22 15.79 -7.89
N GLU A 179 0.51 16.69 -8.52
CA GLU A 179 0.30 18.06 -8.02
C GLU A 179 -1.14 18.25 -7.59
N VAL A 180 -1.32 18.79 -6.39
CA VAL A 180 -2.61 19.20 -5.87
C VAL A 180 -2.57 20.69 -5.55
N VAL A 181 -3.57 21.43 -6.06
CA VAL A 181 -3.73 22.87 -5.83
C VAL A 181 -5.09 23.14 -5.21
N ILE A 182 -5.10 23.81 -4.06
CA ILE A 182 -6.32 24.28 -3.38
C ILE A 182 -6.09 25.76 -3.04
N PRO A 183 -6.54 26.68 -3.89
CA PRO A 183 -6.41 28.11 -3.59
C PRO A 183 -7.26 28.47 -2.36
N PRO A 184 -6.93 29.56 -1.66
CA PRO A 184 -7.75 30.07 -0.59
C PRO A 184 -9.17 30.37 -1.14
N PRO A 185 -10.22 30.24 -0.31
CA PRO A 185 -11.58 30.57 -0.74
C PRO A 185 -11.62 32.01 -1.25
N SER A 186 -12.24 32.19 -2.41
CA SER A 186 -12.51 33.53 -2.96
C SER A 186 -13.43 34.25 -2.01
N GLY A 187 -12.95 35.34 -1.37
CA GLY A 187 -13.72 36.15 -0.44
C GLY A 187 -14.86 36.91 -1.13
#